data_559d63cc24c3951b8f9c7c79ba30fb1c
#
_entry.id   559d63cc24c3951b8f9c7c79ba30fb1c
#
_cell.length_a   1.000
_cell.length_b   1.000
_cell.length_c   1.000
_cell.angle_alpha   90.00
_cell.angle_beta   90.00
_cell.angle_gamma   90.00
#
_symmetry.space_group_name_H-M   'P 1'
#
loop_
_entity.id
_entity.type
_entity.pdbx_description
1 polymer ?
#
loop_
_entity_poly.entity_id
_entity_poly.type
_entity_poly.pdbx_seq_one_letter_code
_entity_poly.pdbx_strand_id
1 'polypeptide(L)'
;MRVNLEPRPALAVSLNSAWQKTLSFNKLELGAVNRAFESHETGGGKGTNVARVFRLMGWPVSVAAFVGGFPGESLRQDFEKTGVRPLLVDCEGTTRCVYTVIDHARGEATELIEPSAPISAGELERMRSLLAKEVPLHGVVALCGSLPPGVTSSFYAEIASMAVKCGMPVVLDAAKDIGGILEEGVTLLKINAEELSLAADGETDAVKAGKALLARHKGLSWLAVTDGGKPAHLMSRNGVWRFKTPLLERIVSPIGGGDCATAIMARRLAEDPQADDMTMPGYFAEALACASASCLTDTPSVFEPSAAQDILRRTTVERL
;
A
#
# COMPACT_ATOMS: atom_id res chain seq x y z
N MET A 1 -9.35 4.67 -34.62
CA MET A 1 -10.23 5.24 -33.58
C MET A 1 -9.98 4.46 -32.30
N ARG A 2 -9.17 4.96 -31.34
CA ARG A 2 -9.09 4.33 -30.02
C ARG A 2 -10.40 4.68 -29.30
N VAL A 3 -11.24 3.69 -29.08
CA VAL A 3 -12.38 3.84 -28.18
C VAL A 3 -11.80 4.20 -26.83
N ASN A 4 -12.03 5.42 -26.34
CA ASN A 4 -11.72 5.82 -24.98
C ASN A 4 -12.68 5.02 -24.06
N LEU A 5 -12.36 3.78 -23.78
CA LEU A 5 -13.00 3.04 -22.70
C LEU A 5 -12.51 3.69 -21.41
N GLU A 6 -13.45 4.10 -20.57
CA GLU A 6 -13.10 4.53 -19.22
C GLU A 6 -12.27 3.43 -18.54
N PRO A 7 -11.22 3.81 -17.80
CA PRO A 7 -10.38 2.82 -17.15
C PRO A 7 -11.20 2.01 -16.14
N ARG A 8 -11.04 0.69 -16.17
CA ARG A 8 -11.65 -0.16 -15.13
C ARG A 8 -11.13 0.26 -13.76
N PRO A 9 -11.99 0.33 -12.74
CA PRO A 9 -11.56 0.77 -11.41
C PRO A 9 -10.50 -0.16 -10.82
N ALA A 10 -9.67 0.37 -9.94
CA ALA A 10 -8.79 -0.43 -9.10
C ALA A 10 -9.54 -0.96 -7.89
N LEU A 11 -9.18 -2.15 -7.39
CA LEU A 11 -9.66 -2.70 -6.13
C LEU A 11 -8.51 -2.71 -5.11
N ALA A 12 -8.63 -1.86 -4.09
CA ALA A 12 -7.77 -1.91 -2.91
C ALA A 12 -8.42 -2.80 -1.84
N VAL A 13 -7.75 -3.88 -1.45
CA VAL A 13 -8.22 -4.77 -0.38
C VAL A 13 -7.49 -4.40 0.90
N SER A 14 -8.23 -3.87 1.89
CA SER A 14 -7.73 -3.31 3.14
C SER A 14 -8.48 -3.94 4.33
N LEU A 15 -8.23 -5.22 4.58
CA LEU A 15 -9.02 -5.99 5.56
C LEU A 15 -8.78 -5.60 7.02
N ASN A 16 -7.71 -4.83 7.29
CA ASN A 16 -7.38 -4.34 8.62
C ASN A 16 -7.23 -2.81 8.64
N SER A 17 -8.20 -2.13 8.04
CA SER A 17 -8.29 -0.66 8.03
C SER A 17 -8.38 -0.09 9.44
N ALA A 18 -8.15 1.21 9.57
CA ALA A 18 -8.19 1.91 10.84
C ALA A 18 -8.78 3.31 10.67
N TRP A 19 -9.27 3.91 11.77
CA TRP A 19 -9.45 5.34 11.85
C TRP A 19 -8.17 5.97 12.38
N GLN A 20 -7.54 6.83 11.59
CA GLN A 20 -6.24 7.42 11.92
C GLN A 20 -6.40 8.84 12.44
N LYS A 21 -5.69 9.14 13.55
CA LYS A 21 -5.55 10.49 14.10
C LYS A 21 -4.08 10.88 14.09
N THR A 22 -3.76 11.97 13.43
CA THR A 22 -2.43 12.58 13.49
C THR A 22 -2.47 13.75 14.48
N LEU A 23 -1.54 13.74 15.42
CA LEU A 23 -1.38 14.77 16.45
C LEU A 23 0.00 15.40 16.31
N SER A 24 0.06 16.71 16.09
CA SER A 24 1.31 17.46 15.93
C SER A 24 1.68 18.23 17.21
N PHE A 25 2.93 18.03 17.65
CA PHE A 25 3.50 18.67 18.84
C PHE A 25 4.75 19.46 18.47
N ASN A 26 4.93 20.64 19.07
CA ASN A 26 6.19 21.36 18.96
C ASN A 26 7.34 20.51 19.52
N LYS A 27 7.10 19.86 20.67
CA LYS A 27 7.99 18.91 21.34
C LYS A 27 7.16 17.92 22.13
N LEU A 28 7.49 16.64 22.07
CA LEU A 28 6.87 15.59 22.86
C LEU A 28 7.76 15.25 24.08
N GLU A 29 7.16 15.20 25.26
CA GLU A 29 7.83 14.83 26.50
C GLU A 29 7.15 13.59 27.12
N LEU A 30 7.88 12.49 27.21
CA LEU A 30 7.38 11.28 27.85
C LEU A 30 7.17 11.49 29.35
N GLY A 31 6.05 11.00 29.89
CA GLY A 31 5.70 11.17 31.30
C GLY A 31 5.08 12.52 31.65
N ALA A 32 4.89 13.41 30.69
CA ALA A 32 4.29 14.73 30.86
C ALA A 32 2.93 14.84 30.16
N VAL A 33 2.17 15.90 30.48
CA VAL A 33 0.96 16.27 29.74
C VAL A 33 1.38 17.01 28.48
N ASN A 34 1.19 16.39 27.33
CA ASN A 34 1.46 16.98 26.03
C ASN A 34 0.15 17.53 25.42
N ARG A 35 0.20 18.70 24.83
CA ARG A 35 -0.93 19.32 24.11
C ARG A 35 -0.55 19.49 22.65
N ALA A 36 -1.26 18.78 21.77
CA ALA A 36 -1.12 18.96 20.34
C ALA A 36 -1.57 20.39 19.96
N PHE A 37 -0.83 21.02 19.06
CA PHE A 37 -1.23 22.29 18.48
C PHE A 37 -2.10 22.11 17.24
N GLU A 38 -2.06 20.91 16.65
CA GLU A 38 -2.86 20.54 15.49
C GLU A 38 -3.27 19.07 15.58
N SER A 39 -4.47 18.75 15.07
CA SER A 39 -4.94 17.38 14.94
C SER A 39 -5.65 17.18 13.61
N HIS A 40 -5.40 16.04 12.98
CA HIS A 40 -6.03 15.63 11.73
C HIS A 40 -6.58 14.22 11.83
N GLU A 41 -7.76 13.98 11.26
CA GLU A 41 -8.39 12.66 11.25
C GLU A 41 -8.70 12.23 9.82
N THR A 42 -8.44 10.94 9.50
CA THR A 42 -8.69 10.38 8.17
C THR A 42 -8.80 8.86 8.24
N GLY A 43 -9.36 8.25 7.21
CA GLY A 43 -9.25 6.81 7.04
C GLY A 43 -7.78 6.38 6.93
N GLY A 44 -7.40 5.30 7.59
CA GLY A 44 -6.04 4.76 7.66
C GLY A 44 -5.96 3.29 7.31
N GLY A 45 -4.73 2.80 7.28
CA GLY A 45 -4.37 1.45 6.83
C GLY A 45 -3.90 1.44 5.38
N LYS A 46 -2.98 0.51 5.06
CA LYS A 46 -2.27 0.48 3.76
C LYS A 46 -3.22 0.56 2.54
N GLY A 47 -4.26 -0.26 2.49
CA GLY A 47 -5.18 -0.26 1.35
C GLY A 47 -6.05 1.00 1.27
N THR A 48 -6.40 1.61 2.39
CA THR A 48 -7.09 2.91 2.43
C THR A 48 -6.19 4.01 1.86
N ASN A 49 -4.91 4.02 2.23
CA ASN A 49 -3.92 4.93 1.71
C ASN A 49 -3.71 4.74 0.20
N VAL A 50 -3.63 3.48 -0.27
CA VAL A 50 -3.59 3.13 -1.69
C VAL A 50 -4.80 3.70 -2.44
N ALA A 51 -6.00 3.53 -1.90
CA ALA A 51 -7.23 4.07 -2.52
C ALA A 51 -7.21 5.61 -2.58
N ARG A 52 -6.69 6.28 -1.55
CA ARG A 52 -6.52 7.75 -1.54
C ARG A 52 -5.62 8.21 -2.67
N VAL A 53 -4.50 7.54 -2.93
CA VAL A 53 -3.59 7.87 -4.03
C VAL A 53 -4.28 7.70 -5.39
N PHE A 54 -5.03 6.62 -5.61
CA PHE A 54 -5.81 6.46 -6.84
C PHE A 54 -6.76 7.64 -7.07
N ARG A 55 -7.46 8.09 -6.02
CA ARG A 55 -8.36 9.25 -6.10
C ARG A 55 -7.62 10.55 -6.39
N LEU A 56 -6.47 10.77 -5.72
CA LEU A 56 -5.61 11.93 -5.98
C LEU A 56 -5.20 12.00 -7.46
N MET A 57 -4.99 10.84 -8.08
CA MET A 57 -4.63 10.74 -9.50
C MET A 57 -5.83 10.71 -10.45
N GLY A 58 -7.05 10.95 -9.97
CA GLY A 58 -8.27 10.95 -10.77
C GLY A 58 -8.70 9.56 -11.27
N TRP A 59 -8.17 8.47 -10.70
CA TRP A 59 -8.49 7.09 -11.10
C TRP A 59 -9.65 6.52 -10.27
N PRO A 60 -10.61 5.82 -10.89
CA PRO A 60 -11.69 5.19 -10.15
C PRO A 60 -11.16 4.03 -9.29
N VAL A 61 -11.60 3.95 -8.04
CA VAL A 61 -11.14 2.94 -7.08
C VAL A 61 -12.26 2.50 -6.15
N SER A 62 -12.28 1.21 -5.84
CA SER A 62 -13.07 0.62 -4.76
C SER A 62 -12.14 0.16 -3.63
N VAL A 63 -12.63 0.22 -2.38
CA VAL A 63 -11.92 -0.31 -1.22
C VAL A 63 -12.77 -1.37 -0.53
N ALA A 64 -12.21 -2.57 -0.33
CA ALA A 64 -12.84 -3.61 0.45
C ALA A 64 -12.30 -3.59 1.88
N ALA A 65 -13.18 -3.45 2.87
CA ALA A 65 -12.80 -3.35 4.27
C ALA A 65 -13.88 -3.91 5.21
N PHE A 66 -13.43 -4.35 6.40
CA PHE A 66 -14.31 -4.57 7.54
C PHE A 66 -14.46 -3.27 8.33
N VAL A 67 -15.68 -2.96 8.76
CA VAL A 67 -15.99 -1.77 9.54
C VAL A 67 -16.91 -2.10 10.71
N GLY A 68 -16.66 -1.46 11.86
CA GLY A 68 -17.51 -1.64 13.05
C GLY A 68 -17.30 -0.51 14.07
N GLY A 69 -18.33 -0.25 14.86
CA GLY A 69 -18.33 0.82 15.86
C GLY A 69 -18.25 2.22 15.25
N PHE A 70 -18.04 3.21 16.12
CA PHE A 70 -17.94 4.62 15.70
C PHE A 70 -16.75 4.89 14.76
N PRO A 71 -15.53 4.33 14.98
CA PRO A 71 -14.43 4.52 14.03
C PRO A 71 -14.70 3.91 12.65
N GLY A 72 -15.46 2.80 12.59
CA GLY A 72 -15.90 2.20 11.32
C GLY A 72 -16.87 3.08 10.56
N GLU A 73 -17.79 3.75 11.26
CA GLU A 73 -18.70 4.71 10.65
C GLU A 73 -17.97 5.96 10.15
N SER A 74 -16.97 6.44 10.91
CA SER A 74 -16.11 7.54 10.48
C SER A 74 -15.33 7.19 9.21
N LEU A 75 -14.82 5.95 9.12
CA LEU A 75 -14.13 5.44 7.94
C LEU A 75 -15.07 5.35 6.72
N ARG A 76 -16.32 4.90 6.89
CA ARG A 76 -17.34 4.87 5.84
C ARG A 76 -17.58 6.26 5.27
N GLN A 77 -17.78 7.26 6.15
CA GLN A 77 -17.99 8.65 5.75
C GLN A 77 -16.77 9.25 5.05
N ASP A 78 -15.57 8.88 5.46
CA ASP A 78 -14.32 9.32 4.81
C ASP A 78 -14.23 8.80 3.37
N PHE A 79 -14.59 7.53 3.12
CA PHE A 79 -14.65 6.99 1.76
C PHE A 79 -15.66 7.72 0.88
N GLU A 80 -16.84 8.03 1.40
CA GLU A 80 -17.86 8.78 0.68
C GLU A 80 -17.38 10.20 0.32
N LYS A 81 -16.81 10.92 1.29
CA LYS A 81 -16.26 12.27 1.09
C LYS A 81 -15.12 12.31 0.07
N THR A 82 -14.26 11.30 0.09
CA THR A 82 -13.09 11.22 -0.81
C THR A 82 -13.43 10.63 -2.18
N GLY A 83 -14.67 10.16 -2.38
CA GLY A 83 -15.12 9.56 -3.65
C GLY A 83 -14.52 8.19 -3.91
N VAL A 84 -14.04 7.50 -2.87
CA VAL A 84 -13.67 6.08 -2.93
C VAL A 84 -14.94 5.25 -2.83
N ARG A 85 -15.16 4.31 -3.75
CA ARG A 85 -16.31 3.41 -3.69
C ARG A 85 -16.11 2.37 -2.57
N PRO A 86 -16.94 2.39 -1.50
CA PRO A 86 -16.76 1.47 -0.39
C PRO A 86 -17.41 0.11 -0.69
N LEU A 87 -16.67 -0.98 -0.44
CA LEU A 87 -17.13 -2.37 -0.45
C LEU A 87 -16.97 -2.90 0.98
N LEU A 88 -17.92 -2.61 1.84
CA LEU A 88 -17.80 -2.79 3.27
C LEU A 88 -18.61 -3.97 3.77
N VAL A 89 -18.06 -4.67 4.76
CA VAL A 89 -18.76 -5.65 5.58
C VAL A 89 -18.77 -5.14 7.00
N ASP A 90 -19.97 -4.92 7.53
CA ASP A 90 -20.17 -4.57 8.93
C ASP A 90 -19.81 -5.75 9.83
N CYS A 91 -19.00 -5.50 10.87
CA CYS A 91 -18.57 -6.47 11.85
C CYS A 91 -18.94 -6.05 13.27
N GLU A 92 -19.05 -7.04 14.18
CA GLU A 92 -19.37 -6.79 15.58
C GLU A 92 -18.22 -6.08 16.30
N GLY A 93 -16.99 -6.39 15.90
CA GLY A 93 -15.79 -5.77 16.45
C GLY A 93 -15.62 -4.33 16.00
N THR A 94 -15.09 -3.48 16.89
CA THR A 94 -14.83 -2.07 16.57
C THR A 94 -13.60 -1.95 15.67
N THR A 95 -13.69 -1.14 14.63
CA THR A 95 -12.54 -0.72 13.81
C THR A 95 -11.51 -0.06 14.72
N ARG A 96 -10.26 -0.50 14.64
CA ARG A 96 -9.16 0.05 15.45
C ARG A 96 -8.85 1.49 15.12
N CYS A 97 -8.32 2.23 16.09
CA CYS A 97 -7.71 3.52 15.85
C CYS A 97 -6.17 3.38 15.73
N VAL A 98 -5.58 4.29 14.97
CA VAL A 98 -4.13 4.48 14.87
C VAL A 98 -3.84 5.95 15.16
N TYR A 99 -2.92 6.20 16.07
CA TYR A 99 -2.50 7.55 16.43
C TYR A 99 -1.09 7.79 15.91
N THR A 100 -0.93 8.75 15.03
CA THR A 100 0.39 9.24 14.59
C THR A 100 0.74 10.47 15.40
N VAL A 101 1.83 10.41 16.12
CA VAL A 101 2.35 11.49 16.96
C VAL A 101 3.57 12.09 16.28
N ILE A 102 3.49 13.35 15.85
CA ILE A 102 4.58 14.06 15.19
C ILE A 102 5.27 14.98 16.21
N ASP A 103 6.55 14.76 16.44
CA ASP A 103 7.43 15.63 17.25
C ASP A 103 8.26 16.52 16.33
N HIS A 104 7.87 17.78 16.19
CA HIS A 104 8.55 18.71 15.31
C HIS A 104 9.96 19.09 15.79
N ALA A 105 10.23 19.05 17.11
CA ALA A 105 11.56 19.34 17.64
C ALA A 105 12.59 18.27 17.25
N ARG A 106 12.14 17.00 17.13
CA ARG A 106 13.00 15.87 16.74
C ARG A 106 12.91 15.53 15.26
N GLY A 107 11.86 15.99 14.57
CA GLY A 107 11.55 15.59 13.20
C GLY A 107 11.15 14.10 13.11
N GLU A 108 10.51 13.58 14.16
CA GLU A 108 10.15 12.16 14.28
C GLU A 108 8.63 11.99 14.27
N ALA A 109 8.17 10.86 13.71
CA ALA A 109 6.79 10.42 13.80
C ALA A 109 6.74 9.04 14.48
N THR A 110 5.83 8.91 15.46
CA THR A 110 5.60 7.66 16.20
C THR A 110 4.16 7.22 15.98
N GLU A 111 3.96 5.95 15.63
CA GLU A 111 2.62 5.37 15.53
C GLU A 111 2.27 4.56 16.78
N LEU A 112 1.09 4.84 17.33
CA LEU A 112 0.47 4.06 18.40
C LEU A 112 -0.75 3.36 17.80
N ILE A 113 -0.69 2.03 17.73
CA ILE A 113 -1.64 1.21 16.97
C ILE A 113 -2.45 0.36 17.96
N GLU A 114 -3.77 0.54 17.94
CA GLU A 114 -4.69 -0.32 18.70
C GLU A 114 -4.72 -1.75 18.15
N PRO A 115 -4.98 -2.76 19.00
CA PRO A 115 -5.22 -4.12 18.55
C PRO A 115 -6.46 -4.18 17.66
N SER A 116 -6.41 -5.06 16.65
CA SER A 116 -7.56 -5.31 15.76
C SER A 116 -8.56 -6.24 16.43
N ALA A 117 -9.84 -5.94 16.27
CA ALA A 117 -10.90 -6.87 16.66
C ALA A 117 -10.87 -8.14 15.76
N PRO A 118 -11.22 -9.31 16.30
CA PRO A 118 -11.32 -10.52 15.50
C PRO A 118 -12.51 -10.47 14.55
N ILE A 119 -12.34 -11.09 13.38
CA ILE A 119 -13.39 -11.27 12.37
C ILE A 119 -13.96 -12.68 12.50
N SER A 120 -15.27 -12.80 12.63
CA SER A 120 -15.97 -14.07 12.69
C SER A 120 -16.01 -14.77 11.32
N ALA A 121 -16.22 -16.09 11.32
CA ALA A 121 -16.39 -16.86 10.09
C ALA A 121 -17.56 -16.35 9.21
N GLY A 122 -18.64 -15.87 9.84
CA GLY A 122 -19.79 -15.31 9.11
C GLY A 122 -19.45 -13.96 8.43
N GLU A 123 -18.68 -13.12 9.08
CA GLU A 123 -18.19 -11.84 8.50
C GLU A 123 -17.22 -12.09 7.35
N LEU A 124 -16.31 -13.05 7.52
CA LEU A 124 -15.38 -13.44 6.47
C LEU A 124 -16.10 -14.00 5.25
N GLU A 125 -17.15 -14.80 5.44
CA GLU A 125 -17.97 -15.35 4.35
C GLU A 125 -18.74 -14.26 3.60
N ARG A 126 -19.25 -13.25 4.32
CA ARG A 126 -19.86 -12.06 3.65
C ARG A 126 -18.85 -11.31 2.79
N MET A 127 -17.62 -11.11 3.28
CA MET A 127 -16.55 -10.49 2.50
C MET A 127 -16.18 -11.34 1.28
N ARG A 128 -16.07 -12.66 1.44
CA ARG A 128 -15.80 -13.60 0.33
C ARG A 128 -16.87 -13.49 -0.75
N SER A 129 -18.13 -13.53 -0.36
CA SER A 129 -19.29 -13.43 -1.28
C SER A 129 -19.32 -12.07 -1.99
N LEU A 130 -18.96 -10.99 -1.31
CA LEU A 130 -18.85 -9.64 -1.88
C LEU A 130 -17.73 -9.59 -2.92
N LEU A 131 -16.52 -10.02 -2.56
CA LEU A 131 -15.36 -9.97 -3.44
C LEU A 131 -15.49 -10.90 -4.65
N ALA A 132 -16.15 -12.05 -4.53
CA ALA A 132 -16.42 -12.92 -5.66
C ALA A 132 -17.24 -12.24 -6.77
N LYS A 133 -18.11 -11.30 -6.42
CA LYS A 133 -18.91 -10.50 -7.36
C LYS A 133 -18.15 -9.29 -7.88
N GLU A 134 -17.33 -8.68 -7.03
CA GLU A 134 -16.71 -7.39 -7.33
C GLU A 134 -15.37 -7.53 -8.08
N VAL A 135 -14.53 -8.52 -7.72
CA VAL A 135 -13.21 -8.71 -8.35
C VAL A 135 -13.31 -8.68 -9.89
N PRO A 136 -14.24 -9.39 -10.57
CA PRO A 136 -14.29 -9.38 -12.04
C PRO A 136 -14.59 -8.02 -12.67
N LEU A 137 -15.08 -7.04 -11.90
CA LEU A 137 -15.46 -5.71 -12.38
C LEU A 137 -14.29 -4.72 -12.39
N HIS A 138 -13.14 -5.12 -11.83
CA HIS A 138 -11.97 -4.24 -11.66
C HIS A 138 -10.88 -4.52 -12.71
N GLY A 139 -9.89 -3.64 -12.81
CA GLY A 139 -8.76 -3.73 -13.73
C GLY A 139 -7.45 -4.19 -13.07
N VAL A 140 -7.34 -4.03 -11.76
CA VAL A 140 -6.19 -4.42 -10.94
C VAL A 140 -6.65 -4.66 -9.50
N VAL A 141 -5.99 -5.59 -8.81
CA VAL A 141 -6.21 -5.84 -7.39
C VAL A 141 -4.94 -5.52 -6.61
N ALA A 142 -5.04 -4.67 -5.59
CA ALA A 142 -3.99 -4.39 -4.62
C ALA A 142 -4.38 -5.02 -3.26
N LEU A 143 -3.65 -6.04 -2.84
CA LEU A 143 -3.80 -6.70 -1.54
C LEU A 143 -2.87 -6.04 -0.54
N CYS A 144 -3.43 -5.32 0.45
CA CYS A 144 -2.65 -4.37 1.23
C CYS A 144 -2.75 -4.60 2.73
N GLY A 145 -1.59 -4.63 3.37
CA GLY A 145 -1.45 -4.58 4.82
C GLY A 145 -1.66 -5.92 5.52
N SER A 146 -1.68 -5.83 6.85
CA SER A 146 -1.89 -6.97 7.74
C SER A 146 -3.34 -7.46 7.71
N LEU A 147 -3.55 -8.66 8.19
CA LEU A 147 -4.87 -9.26 8.35
C LEU A 147 -5.31 -9.18 9.82
N PRO A 148 -6.61 -8.94 10.10
CA PRO A 148 -7.12 -8.98 11.46
C PRO A 148 -7.19 -10.43 11.99
N PRO A 149 -7.23 -10.64 13.31
CA PRO A 149 -7.44 -11.97 13.87
C PRO A 149 -8.70 -12.64 13.29
N GLY A 150 -8.63 -13.95 13.02
CA GLY A 150 -9.70 -14.70 12.36
C GLY A 150 -9.61 -14.73 10.83
N VAL A 151 -8.77 -13.90 10.21
CA VAL A 151 -8.46 -13.92 8.77
C VAL A 151 -7.03 -14.40 8.56
N THR A 152 -6.83 -15.40 7.72
CA THR A 152 -5.52 -15.95 7.38
C THR A 152 -5.06 -15.53 5.99
N SER A 153 -3.77 -15.70 5.70
CA SER A 153 -3.18 -15.39 4.38
C SER A 153 -3.81 -16.17 3.22
N SER A 154 -4.42 -17.33 3.51
CA SER A 154 -5.19 -18.08 2.51
C SER A 154 -6.33 -17.27 1.90
N PHE A 155 -6.93 -16.32 2.65
CA PHE A 155 -7.96 -15.46 2.09
C PHE A 155 -7.40 -14.46 1.06
N TYR A 156 -6.20 -13.93 1.27
CA TYR A 156 -5.52 -13.16 0.24
C TYR A 156 -5.14 -14.02 -0.98
N ALA A 157 -4.73 -15.28 -0.76
CA ALA A 157 -4.49 -16.22 -1.86
C ALA A 157 -5.76 -16.48 -2.67
N GLU A 158 -6.92 -16.68 -2.02
CA GLU A 158 -8.22 -16.82 -2.71
C GLU A 158 -8.51 -15.60 -3.60
N ILE A 159 -8.31 -14.38 -3.10
CA ILE A 159 -8.57 -13.15 -3.86
C ILE A 159 -7.57 -13.02 -5.02
N ALA A 160 -6.29 -13.31 -4.79
CA ALA A 160 -5.27 -13.32 -5.84
C ALA A 160 -5.64 -14.30 -6.96
N SER A 161 -6.03 -15.53 -6.59
CA SER A 161 -6.49 -16.56 -7.54
C SER A 161 -7.68 -16.08 -8.37
N MET A 162 -8.69 -15.43 -7.74
CA MET A 162 -9.82 -14.86 -8.47
C MET A 162 -9.37 -13.80 -9.49
N ALA A 163 -8.49 -12.89 -9.09
CA ALA A 163 -7.99 -11.83 -9.95
C ALA A 163 -7.19 -12.38 -11.14
N VAL A 164 -6.28 -13.32 -10.88
CA VAL A 164 -5.46 -13.97 -11.91
C VAL A 164 -6.33 -14.74 -12.92
N LYS A 165 -7.35 -15.47 -12.46
CA LYS A 165 -8.32 -16.15 -13.35
C LYS A 165 -9.10 -15.18 -14.25
N CYS A 166 -9.26 -13.92 -13.82
CA CYS A 166 -9.84 -12.85 -14.64
C CYS A 166 -8.81 -12.13 -15.53
N GLY A 167 -7.55 -12.57 -15.54
CA GLY A 167 -6.46 -11.94 -16.30
C GLY A 167 -6.02 -10.58 -15.76
N MET A 168 -6.25 -10.31 -14.46
CA MET A 168 -5.92 -9.03 -13.85
C MET A 168 -4.57 -9.08 -13.13
N PRO A 169 -3.78 -7.99 -13.19
CA PRO A 169 -2.60 -7.84 -12.36
C PRO A 169 -2.97 -7.84 -10.86
N VAL A 170 -2.12 -8.48 -10.07
CA VAL A 170 -2.20 -8.49 -8.61
C VAL A 170 -0.96 -7.83 -8.03
N VAL A 171 -1.15 -6.79 -7.22
CA VAL A 171 -0.09 -6.15 -6.44
C VAL A 171 -0.28 -6.54 -4.97
N LEU A 172 0.76 -7.08 -4.36
CA LEU A 172 0.77 -7.45 -2.94
C LEU A 172 1.67 -6.50 -2.15
N ASP A 173 1.12 -5.85 -1.14
CA ASP A 173 1.84 -5.04 -0.14
C ASP A 173 1.57 -5.60 1.25
N ALA A 174 2.14 -6.76 1.51
CA ALA A 174 2.12 -7.47 2.78
C ALA A 174 3.40 -8.31 2.91
N ALA A 175 3.81 -8.61 4.14
CA ALA A 175 5.08 -9.31 4.40
C ALA A 175 4.91 -10.62 5.15
N LYS A 176 3.83 -10.79 5.90
CA LYS A 176 3.64 -11.95 6.77
C LYS A 176 2.90 -13.08 6.06
N ASP A 177 3.43 -14.30 6.14
CA ASP A 177 2.81 -15.54 5.64
C ASP A 177 2.41 -15.46 4.16
N ILE A 178 3.25 -14.81 3.33
CA ILE A 178 2.93 -14.49 1.93
C ILE A 178 3.15 -15.65 0.95
N GLY A 179 3.84 -16.72 1.34
CA GLY A 179 4.24 -17.79 0.42
C GLY A 179 3.10 -18.35 -0.41
N GLY A 180 1.98 -18.71 0.23
CA GLY A 180 0.81 -19.24 -0.48
C GLY A 180 0.16 -18.21 -1.42
N ILE A 181 0.25 -16.91 -1.09
CA ILE A 181 -0.29 -15.85 -1.95
C ILE A 181 0.56 -15.72 -3.23
N LEU A 182 1.88 -15.80 -3.09
CA LEU A 182 2.81 -15.66 -4.21
C LEU A 182 2.68 -16.78 -5.25
N GLU A 183 2.23 -17.97 -4.83
CA GLU A 183 2.01 -19.11 -5.75
C GLU A 183 0.79 -18.91 -6.66
N GLU A 184 -0.15 -18.04 -6.29
CA GLU A 184 -1.36 -17.77 -7.09
C GLU A 184 -1.13 -16.88 -8.32
N GLY A 185 0.09 -16.37 -8.54
CA GLY A 185 0.42 -15.56 -9.73
C GLY A 185 0.43 -14.05 -9.46
N VAL A 186 1.03 -13.63 -8.34
CA VAL A 186 1.21 -12.21 -7.98
C VAL A 186 2.09 -11.52 -9.02
N THR A 187 1.57 -10.45 -9.64
CA THR A 187 2.32 -9.68 -10.65
C THR A 187 3.47 -8.91 -10.00
N LEU A 188 3.20 -8.25 -8.88
CA LEU A 188 4.19 -7.46 -8.15
C LEU A 188 4.05 -7.65 -6.64
N LEU A 189 5.12 -8.05 -5.99
CA LEU A 189 5.29 -7.90 -4.54
C LEU A 189 6.05 -6.60 -4.27
N LYS A 190 5.47 -5.71 -3.48
CA LYS A 190 6.15 -4.51 -2.97
C LYS A 190 6.31 -4.65 -1.45
N ILE A 191 7.53 -4.61 -0.98
CA ILE A 191 7.90 -4.67 0.44
C ILE A 191 9.06 -3.73 0.73
N ASN A 192 9.33 -3.47 2.01
CA ASN A 192 10.55 -2.77 2.41
C ASN A 192 11.71 -3.76 2.68
N ALA A 193 12.91 -3.23 2.89
CA ALA A 193 14.12 -4.05 3.08
C ALA A 193 14.06 -4.92 4.34
N GLU A 194 13.43 -4.44 5.42
CA GLU A 194 13.25 -5.20 6.66
C GLU A 194 12.25 -6.35 6.45
N GLU A 195 11.11 -6.06 5.82
CA GLU A 195 10.11 -7.07 5.44
C GLU A 195 10.69 -8.13 4.51
N LEU A 196 11.54 -7.72 3.56
CA LEU A 196 12.23 -8.65 2.66
C LEU A 196 13.19 -9.56 3.43
N SER A 197 13.99 -9.02 4.34
CA SER A 197 14.90 -9.81 5.18
C SER A 197 14.16 -10.88 5.97
N LEU A 198 13.02 -10.52 6.57
CA LEU A 198 12.17 -11.48 7.28
C LEU A 198 11.61 -12.56 6.34
N ALA A 199 11.18 -12.21 5.13
CA ALA A 199 10.66 -13.15 4.15
C ALA A 199 11.75 -14.06 3.52
N ALA A 200 13.02 -13.66 3.62
CA ALA A 200 14.19 -14.35 3.08
C ALA A 200 15.09 -14.94 4.17
N ASP A 201 14.51 -15.43 5.25
CA ASP A 201 15.19 -16.16 6.32
C ASP A 201 16.34 -15.38 6.98
N GLY A 202 16.23 -14.04 7.03
CA GLY A 202 17.21 -13.15 7.67
C GLY A 202 18.34 -12.64 6.74
N GLU A 203 18.30 -12.94 5.42
CA GLU A 203 19.26 -12.35 4.48
C GLU A 203 19.07 -10.81 4.40
N THR A 204 20.14 -10.06 4.64
CA THR A 204 20.11 -8.59 4.66
C THR A 204 20.52 -7.93 3.35
N ASP A 205 21.19 -8.66 2.46
CA ASP A 205 21.47 -8.18 1.11
C ASP A 205 20.19 -8.24 0.28
N ALA A 206 19.60 -7.10 -0.01
CA ALA A 206 18.32 -6.99 -0.71
C ALA A 206 18.31 -7.68 -2.07
N VAL A 207 19.44 -7.68 -2.80
CA VAL A 207 19.54 -8.32 -4.11
C VAL A 207 19.59 -9.84 -3.99
N LYS A 208 20.35 -10.36 -3.03
CA LYS A 208 20.43 -11.82 -2.78
C LYS A 208 19.07 -12.33 -2.26
N ALA A 209 18.50 -11.64 -1.27
CA ALA A 209 17.20 -11.96 -0.71
C ALA A 209 16.10 -11.98 -1.78
N GLY A 210 16.05 -10.94 -2.62
CA GLY A 210 15.06 -10.81 -3.67
C GLY A 210 15.22 -11.88 -4.77
N LYS A 211 16.43 -12.18 -5.18
CA LYS A 211 16.70 -13.28 -6.14
C LYS A 211 16.27 -14.64 -5.58
N ALA A 212 16.54 -14.91 -4.30
CA ALA A 212 16.12 -16.13 -3.64
C ALA A 212 14.58 -16.25 -3.59
N LEU A 213 13.89 -15.15 -3.26
CA LEU A 213 12.42 -15.11 -3.21
C LEU A 213 11.80 -15.36 -4.59
N LEU A 214 12.29 -14.68 -5.64
CA LEU A 214 11.86 -14.88 -7.03
C LEU A 214 12.15 -16.30 -7.55
N ALA A 215 13.25 -16.91 -7.12
CA ALA A 215 13.58 -18.29 -7.48
C ALA A 215 12.65 -19.31 -6.79
N ARG A 216 12.30 -19.06 -5.52
CA ARG A 216 11.42 -19.91 -4.71
C ARG A 216 9.96 -19.86 -5.20
N HIS A 217 9.44 -18.68 -5.54
CA HIS A 217 8.03 -18.45 -5.89
C HIS A 217 7.85 -18.16 -7.38
N LYS A 218 7.52 -19.20 -8.15
CA LYS A 218 7.37 -19.10 -9.62
C LYS A 218 6.18 -18.23 -10.05
N GLY A 219 5.15 -18.12 -9.22
CA GLY A 219 4.00 -17.27 -9.45
C GLY A 219 4.29 -15.76 -9.33
N LEU A 220 5.38 -15.37 -8.66
CA LEU A 220 5.79 -13.96 -8.53
C LEU A 220 6.53 -13.49 -9.78
N SER A 221 6.09 -12.41 -10.43
CA SER A 221 6.75 -11.84 -11.61
C SER A 221 7.78 -10.75 -11.25
N TRP A 222 7.39 -9.81 -10.38
CA TRP A 222 8.19 -8.65 -10.01
C TRP A 222 8.28 -8.47 -8.49
N LEU A 223 9.44 -8.03 -8.03
CA LEU A 223 9.69 -7.65 -6.65
C LEU A 223 10.20 -6.21 -6.59
N ALA A 224 9.50 -5.33 -5.90
CA ALA A 224 9.89 -3.95 -5.61
C ALA A 224 10.25 -3.82 -4.13
N VAL A 225 11.47 -3.38 -3.85
CA VAL A 225 12.01 -3.24 -2.49
C VAL A 225 12.36 -1.78 -2.24
N THR A 226 11.72 -1.20 -1.21
CA THR A 226 12.01 0.16 -0.73
C THR A 226 12.84 0.11 0.57
N ASP A 227 13.69 1.11 0.82
CA ASP A 227 14.52 1.19 2.04
C ASP A 227 14.67 2.64 2.53
N GLY A 228 13.54 3.32 2.75
CA GLY A 228 13.52 4.71 3.19
C GLY A 228 14.30 5.63 2.25
N GLY A 229 15.31 6.35 2.79
CA GLY A 229 16.19 7.22 2.00
C GLY A 229 17.36 6.51 1.31
N LYS A 230 17.50 5.18 1.48
CA LYS A 230 18.52 4.37 0.81
C LYS A 230 18.06 3.93 -0.59
N PRO A 231 18.98 3.36 -1.42
CA PRO A 231 18.62 2.87 -2.74
C PRO A 231 17.52 1.81 -2.69
N ALA A 232 16.51 1.96 -3.54
CA ALA A 232 15.47 0.99 -3.77
C ALA A 232 15.85 0.03 -4.91
N HIS A 233 15.21 -1.13 -4.97
CA HIS A 233 15.45 -2.13 -5.99
C HIS A 233 14.16 -2.62 -6.63
N LEU A 234 14.18 -2.80 -7.95
CA LEU A 234 13.18 -3.54 -8.70
C LEU A 234 13.85 -4.78 -9.28
N MET A 235 13.23 -5.92 -9.16
CA MET A 235 13.79 -7.19 -9.58
C MET A 235 12.76 -8.04 -10.34
N SER A 236 13.22 -8.67 -11.39
CA SER A 236 12.55 -9.77 -12.10
C SER A 236 13.51 -10.96 -12.22
N ARG A 237 13.06 -12.05 -12.85
CA ARG A 237 13.99 -13.16 -13.18
C ARG A 237 15.06 -12.77 -14.20
N ASN A 238 14.81 -11.71 -14.98
CA ASN A 238 15.66 -11.30 -16.10
C ASN A 238 16.55 -10.10 -15.77
N GLY A 239 16.31 -9.40 -14.65
CA GLY A 239 17.07 -8.21 -14.33
C GLY A 239 16.90 -7.69 -12.91
N VAL A 240 17.86 -6.87 -12.51
CA VAL A 240 17.85 -6.12 -11.25
C VAL A 240 18.15 -4.67 -11.58
N TRP A 241 17.33 -3.77 -11.08
CA TRP A 241 17.52 -2.33 -11.21
C TRP A 241 17.63 -1.70 -9.83
N ARG A 242 18.59 -0.80 -9.70
CA ARG A 242 18.81 0.01 -8.51
C ARG A 242 18.36 1.44 -8.77
N PHE A 243 17.63 2.00 -7.83
CA PHE A 243 17.09 3.36 -7.89
C PHE A 243 17.64 4.20 -6.76
N LYS A 244 17.98 5.44 -7.08
CA LYS A 244 18.36 6.42 -6.08
C LYS A 244 17.58 7.70 -6.32
N THR A 245 16.68 8.02 -5.39
CA THR A 245 15.96 9.30 -5.35
C THR A 245 16.85 10.38 -4.74
N PRO A 246 16.64 11.67 -5.07
CA PRO A 246 17.34 12.74 -4.40
C PRO A 246 17.01 12.76 -2.90
N LEU A 247 17.98 13.13 -2.07
CA LEU A 247 17.72 13.36 -0.65
C LEU A 247 16.77 14.55 -0.49
N LEU A 248 15.79 14.38 0.37
CA LEU A 248 14.86 15.44 0.75
C LEU A 248 15.50 16.31 1.83
N GLU A 249 15.45 17.62 1.64
CA GLU A 249 15.98 18.59 2.62
C GLU A 249 15.14 18.59 3.92
N ARG A 250 13.87 18.27 3.79
CA ARG A 250 12.91 18.19 4.90
C ARG A 250 11.97 17.01 4.68
N ILE A 251 11.71 16.26 5.73
CA ILE A 251 10.65 15.25 5.79
C ILE A 251 9.61 15.74 6.81
N VAL A 252 8.36 15.81 6.39
CA VAL A 252 7.23 16.15 7.26
C VAL A 252 6.68 14.87 7.90
N SER A 253 6.40 13.85 7.08
CA SER A 253 5.98 12.54 7.56
C SER A 253 6.45 11.44 6.61
N PRO A 254 7.12 10.39 7.08
CA PRO A 254 7.49 9.24 6.25
C PRO A 254 6.33 8.25 6.04
N ILE A 255 5.19 8.47 6.70
CA ILE A 255 4.07 7.53 6.74
C ILE A 255 3.29 7.57 5.42
N GLY A 256 2.96 6.38 4.90
CA GLY A 256 2.19 6.25 3.67
C GLY A 256 3.01 6.31 2.38
N GLY A 257 4.32 6.61 2.42
CA GLY A 257 5.16 6.62 1.22
C GLY A 257 5.20 5.26 0.51
N GLY A 258 5.28 4.16 1.28
CA GLY A 258 5.18 2.79 0.75
C GLY A 258 3.85 2.53 0.05
N ASP A 259 2.75 2.97 0.64
CA ASP A 259 1.39 2.80 0.09
C ASP A 259 1.21 3.63 -1.19
N CYS A 260 1.83 4.82 -1.23
CA CYS A 260 1.89 5.65 -2.42
C CYS A 260 2.59 4.91 -3.57
N ALA A 261 3.77 4.32 -3.32
CA ALA A 261 4.47 3.54 -4.34
C ALA A 261 3.63 2.34 -4.81
N THR A 262 2.94 1.65 -3.91
CA THR A 262 2.04 0.54 -4.24
C THR A 262 0.91 0.97 -5.16
N ALA A 263 0.28 2.11 -4.87
CA ALA A 263 -0.81 2.66 -5.69
C ALA A 263 -0.37 3.03 -7.11
N ILE A 264 0.78 3.70 -7.24
CA ILE A 264 1.34 4.09 -8.54
C ILE A 264 1.65 2.85 -9.37
N MET A 265 2.33 1.85 -8.79
CA MET A 265 2.63 0.60 -9.48
C MET A 265 1.36 -0.15 -9.89
N ALA A 266 0.36 -0.24 -9.00
CA ALA A 266 -0.91 -0.88 -9.31
C ALA A 266 -1.64 -0.16 -10.46
N ARG A 267 -1.64 1.19 -10.47
CA ARG A 267 -2.20 1.97 -11.57
C ARG A 267 -1.47 1.68 -12.88
N ARG A 268 -0.13 1.71 -12.88
CA ARG A 268 0.66 1.45 -14.10
C ARG A 268 0.43 0.05 -14.65
N LEU A 269 0.30 -0.95 -13.78
CA LEU A 269 -0.06 -2.30 -14.19
C LEU A 269 -1.50 -2.42 -14.69
N ALA A 270 -2.44 -1.59 -14.21
CA ALA A 270 -3.79 -1.51 -14.78
C ALA A 270 -3.80 -0.87 -16.18
N GLU A 271 -2.92 0.12 -16.44
CA GLU A 271 -2.74 0.78 -17.75
C GLU A 271 -2.00 -0.14 -18.74
N ASP A 272 -1.02 -0.90 -18.24
CA ASP A 272 -0.14 -1.77 -19.04
C ASP A 272 0.07 -3.13 -18.32
N PRO A 273 -0.89 -4.05 -18.45
CA PRO A 273 -0.78 -5.38 -17.79
C PRO A 273 0.35 -6.26 -18.35
N GLN A 274 0.94 -5.89 -19.48
CA GLN A 274 2.05 -6.60 -20.14
C GLN A 274 3.40 -5.90 -19.92
N ALA A 275 3.47 -4.97 -18.96
CA ALA A 275 4.71 -4.25 -18.62
C ALA A 275 5.90 -5.21 -18.45
N ASP A 276 7.00 -4.88 -19.07
CA ASP A 276 8.21 -5.70 -19.20
C ASP A 276 9.46 -5.01 -18.62
N ASP A 277 10.62 -5.60 -18.85
CA ASP A 277 11.93 -5.09 -18.40
C ASP A 277 12.27 -3.68 -18.97
N MET A 278 11.58 -3.22 -20.01
CA MET A 278 11.79 -1.90 -20.61
C MET A 278 10.91 -0.83 -19.95
N THR A 279 9.71 -1.18 -19.52
CA THR A 279 8.69 -0.26 -19.01
C THR A 279 8.63 -0.22 -17.47
N MET A 280 8.73 -1.36 -16.80
CA MET A 280 8.62 -1.47 -15.35
C MET A 280 9.63 -0.61 -14.56
N PRO A 281 10.91 -0.45 -15.00
CA PRO A 281 11.82 0.45 -14.28
C PRO A 281 11.37 1.90 -14.29
N GLY A 282 10.78 2.38 -15.40
CA GLY A 282 10.21 3.73 -15.47
C GLY A 282 9.02 3.91 -14.52
N TYR A 283 8.14 2.91 -14.44
CA TYR A 283 6.99 2.93 -13.54
C TYR A 283 7.42 2.93 -12.07
N PHE A 284 8.45 2.16 -11.72
CA PHE A 284 8.94 2.16 -10.35
C PHE A 284 9.68 3.44 -9.98
N ALA A 285 10.41 4.07 -10.93
CA ALA A 285 11.00 5.39 -10.70
C ALA A 285 9.93 6.45 -10.39
N GLU A 286 8.81 6.45 -11.14
CA GLU A 286 7.65 7.31 -10.86
C GLU A 286 7.05 7.01 -9.48
N ALA A 287 6.88 5.73 -9.14
CA ALA A 287 6.34 5.31 -7.85
C ALA A 287 7.19 5.81 -6.68
N LEU A 288 8.53 5.70 -6.79
CA LEU A 288 9.46 6.21 -5.78
C LEU A 288 9.43 7.74 -5.69
N ALA A 289 9.29 8.43 -6.81
CA ALA A 289 9.18 9.89 -6.82
C ALA A 289 7.91 10.39 -6.13
N CYS A 290 6.76 9.75 -6.41
CA CYS A 290 5.50 10.05 -5.72
C CYS A 290 5.56 9.71 -4.23
N ALA A 291 6.16 8.56 -3.88
CA ALA A 291 6.40 8.17 -2.49
C ALA A 291 7.28 9.18 -1.74
N SER A 292 8.35 9.64 -2.38
CA SER A 292 9.23 10.68 -1.79
C SER A 292 8.49 12.02 -1.66
N ALA A 293 7.70 12.43 -2.66
CA ALA A 293 6.89 13.64 -2.60
C ALA A 293 5.84 13.60 -1.48
N SER A 294 5.26 12.43 -1.19
CA SER A 294 4.29 12.27 -0.11
C SER A 294 4.93 12.48 1.28
N CYS A 295 6.24 12.29 1.42
CA CYS A 295 6.95 12.58 2.67
C CYS A 295 7.07 14.09 2.96
N LEU A 296 6.72 14.96 2.02
CA LEU A 296 6.74 16.42 2.17
C LEU A 296 5.42 16.97 2.75
N THR A 297 4.42 16.12 2.99
CA THR A 297 3.09 16.47 3.51
C THR A 297 2.82 15.80 4.85
N ASP A 298 1.87 16.31 5.61
CA ASP A 298 1.43 15.78 6.91
C ASP A 298 0.37 14.68 6.77
N THR A 299 -0.33 14.66 5.63
CA THR A 299 -1.36 13.66 5.36
C THR A 299 -0.75 12.46 4.64
N PRO A 300 -0.90 11.24 5.18
CA PRO A 300 -0.34 10.03 4.58
C PRO A 300 -0.77 9.84 3.12
N SER A 301 0.21 9.53 2.25
CA SER A 301 0.00 9.22 0.83
C SER A 301 -0.61 10.34 -0.01
N VAL A 302 -0.53 11.58 0.45
CA VAL A 302 -0.88 12.77 -0.34
C VAL A 302 0.40 13.43 -0.83
N PHE A 303 0.43 13.88 -2.07
CA PHE A 303 1.59 14.56 -2.64
C PHE A 303 1.19 15.60 -3.69
N GLU A 304 2.05 16.58 -3.89
CA GLU A 304 1.93 17.56 -4.98
C GLU A 304 2.55 16.98 -6.27
N PRO A 305 1.79 16.91 -7.38
CA PRO A 305 2.29 16.35 -8.64
C PRO A 305 3.56 17.03 -9.16
N SER A 306 3.71 18.32 -8.97
CA SER A 306 4.90 19.08 -9.38
C SER A 306 6.15 18.64 -8.60
N ALA A 307 6.03 18.41 -7.29
CA ALA A 307 7.12 17.90 -6.46
C ALA A 307 7.53 16.49 -6.90
N ALA A 308 6.55 15.62 -7.17
CA ALA A 308 6.83 14.27 -7.67
C ALA A 308 7.58 14.30 -9.02
N GLN A 309 7.17 15.17 -9.96
CA GLN A 309 7.86 15.33 -11.23
C GLN A 309 9.30 15.83 -11.08
N ASP A 310 9.55 16.75 -10.15
CA ASP A 310 10.88 17.25 -9.85
C ASP A 310 11.80 16.16 -9.33
N ILE A 311 11.30 15.36 -8.39
CA ILE A 311 12.01 14.23 -7.82
C ILE A 311 12.27 13.17 -8.89
N LEU A 312 11.29 12.87 -9.75
CA LEU A 312 11.44 11.91 -10.85
C LEU A 312 12.59 12.30 -11.80
N ARG A 313 12.66 13.57 -12.22
CA ARG A 313 13.74 14.06 -13.08
C ARG A 313 15.13 13.88 -12.49
N ARG A 314 15.25 13.84 -11.17
CA ARG A 314 16.51 13.69 -10.42
C ARG A 314 16.75 12.26 -9.94
N THR A 315 15.80 11.36 -10.15
CA THR A 315 15.93 9.95 -9.80
C THR A 315 16.82 9.24 -10.81
N THR A 316 17.82 8.51 -10.31
CA THR A 316 18.70 7.72 -11.17
C THR A 316 18.30 6.25 -11.15
N VAL A 317 18.42 5.59 -12.30
CA VAL A 317 18.12 4.17 -12.49
C VAL A 317 19.35 3.49 -13.09
N GLU A 318 19.80 2.41 -12.50
CA GLU A 318 20.94 1.62 -12.96
C GLU A 318 20.52 0.13 -13.03
N ARG A 319 20.78 -0.53 -14.14
CA ARG A 319 20.66 -1.98 -14.26
C ARG A 319 21.94 -2.63 -13.74
N LEU A 320 21.81 -3.59 -12.79
CA LEU A 320 22.92 -4.27 -12.12
C LEU A 320 23.31 -5.55 -12.84
#